data_2b0b7b414e728c62c709e981a912f48e
#
_entry.id   2b0b7b414e728c62c709e981a912f48e
#
_cell.length_a   1.000
_cell.length_b   1.000
_cell.length_c   1.000
_cell.angle_alpha   90.00
_cell.angle_beta   90.00
_cell.angle_gamma   90.00
#
_symmetry.space_group_name_H-M   'P 1'
#
loop_
_entity.id
_entity.type
_entity.pdbx_description
1 polymer ?
#
loop_
_entity_poly.entity_id
_entity_poly.type
_entity_poly.pdbx_seq_one_letter_code
_entity_poly.pdbx_strand_id
1 'polypeptide(L)'
;MNILLLGSGGREHALAWKMATSPLVDRLYCAPGNAGIAQEAECVALDIADHAAVIAFCKEKAIGLVVVGPEAPLCAGIVDDLEAAGIKAFGPTKAAAQLEGSKGFTKDICRANNIPTAAYERFTDPAPAKDYVRKHGAPIVVKADGLAAGKGVVVAESVAQAEAAIDMMFEGGLGAAGAQVVVEEFLQGEEASFFALCDGTTAIPLASAQDHKRAFDDDQGPNTGGMGAYSPAPVMTPEMTARTMTEIIEPTLRAMAAMGSPYKGVLFAGLMITEDGPKLIEYNVRFGDPETQVLMLRMMSDLVPALMAARDGVLKSFDLRWYDDAALTVVMAAKGYPGDYQKGTVIEGLDEAAKVEGVQIFHAGTKADGDRILVNGGRVLNVCAIGRSVAEAQRQAYAAVDKINWPDGFCRRDIGRRAIERGT
;
A
#
# COMPACT_ATOMS: atom_id res chain seq x y z
N MET A 1 -20.81 15.20 -7.22
CA MET A 1 -19.59 16.04 -7.17
C MET A 1 -18.52 15.52 -8.13
N ASN A 2 -17.60 16.38 -8.60
CA ASN A 2 -16.44 15.93 -9.34
C ASN A 2 -15.34 15.50 -8.38
N ILE A 3 -14.67 14.39 -8.67
CA ILE A 3 -13.55 13.86 -7.88
C ILE A 3 -12.29 13.80 -8.76
N LEU A 4 -11.14 14.13 -8.18
CA LEU A 4 -9.82 13.92 -8.76
C LEU A 4 -9.06 12.87 -7.95
N LEU A 5 -8.69 11.76 -8.59
CA LEU A 5 -7.81 10.75 -8.03
C LEU A 5 -6.38 10.99 -8.53
N LEU A 6 -5.41 11.07 -7.63
CA LEU A 6 -4.01 11.22 -7.98
C LEU A 6 -3.31 9.86 -7.95
N GLY A 7 -2.62 9.52 -9.03
CA GLY A 7 -1.82 8.30 -9.19
C GLY A 7 -2.14 7.52 -10.47
N SER A 8 -1.52 6.36 -10.65
CA SER A 8 -1.60 5.59 -11.89
C SER A 8 -1.41 4.07 -11.72
N GLY A 9 -1.35 3.59 -10.49
CA GLY A 9 -1.11 2.18 -10.17
C GLY A 9 -2.37 1.32 -10.11
N GLY A 10 -2.20 0.07 -9.75
CA GLY A 10 -3.30 -0.88 -9.56
C GLY A 10 -4.22 -0.48 -8.41
N ARG A 11 -3.67 0.09 -7.36
CA ARG A 11 -4.41 0.71 -6.26
C ARG A 11 -5.35 1.80 -6.76
N GLU A 12 -4.85 2.73 -7.57
CA GLU A 12 -5.66 3.80 -8.12
C GLU A 12 -6.74 3.27 -9.05
N HIS A 13 -6.46 2.22 -9.84
CA HIS A 13 -7.51 1.60 -10.66
C HIS A 13 -8.62 0.98 -9.80
N ALA A 14 -8.27 0.25 -8.74
CA ALA A 14 -9.26 -0.31 -7.82
C ALA A 14 -10.08 0.77 -7.10
N LEU A 15 -9.45 1.88 -6.70
CA LEU A 15 -10.15 3.03 -6.13
C LEU A 15 -11.07 3.70 -7.15
N ALA A 16 -10.60 3.91 -8.39
CA ALA A 16 -11.42 4.49 -9.46
C ALA A 16 -12.65 3.64 -9.76
N TRP A 17 -12.46 2.32 -9.93
CA TRP A 17 -13.52 1.35 -10.13
C TRP A 17 -14.59 1.42 -9.02
N LYS A 18 -14.14 1.49 -7.76
CA LYS A 18 -15.05 1.58 -6.62
C LYS A 18 -15.78 2.92 -6.53
N MET A 19 -15.08 4.02 -6.78
CA MET A 19 -15.66 5.38 -6.74
C MET A 19 -16.60 5.65 -7.90
N ALA A 20 -16.34 5.10 -9.09
CA ALA A 20 -17.19 5.27 -10.26
C ALA A 20 -18.61 4.72 -10.06
N THR A 21 -18.81 3.77 -9.15
CA THR A 21 -20.14 3.22 -8.81
C THR A 21 -20.93 4.08 -7.82
N SER A 22 -20.30 5.10 -7.22
CA SER A 22 -20.96 5.95 -6.23
C SER A 22 -21.95 6.92 -6.89
N PRO A 23 -23.21 7.01 -6.40
CA PRO A 23 -24.18 7.99 -6.89
C PRO A 23 -23.82 9.45 -6.54
N LEU A 24 -22.80 9.66 -5.70
CA LEU A 24 -22.33 11.00 -5.36
C LEU A 24 -21.34 11.57 -6.38
N VAL A 25 -20.86 10.73 -7.31
CA VAL A 25 -19.84 11.11 -8.30
C VAL A 25 -20.53 11.52 -9.61
N ASP A 26 -20.38 12.79 -9.99
CA ASP A 26 -20.83 13.29 -11.28
C ASP A 26 -19.78 13.03 -12.36
N ARG A 27 -18.50 13.32 -12.03
CA ARG A 27 -17.34 13.04 -12.89
C ARG A 27 -16.17 12.59 -12.06
N LEU A 28 -15.48 11.56 -12.53
CA LEU A 28 -14.24 11.07 -11.96
C LEU A 28 -13.07 11.36 -12.92
N TYR A 29 -12.08 12.09 -12.41
CA TYR A 29 -10.80 12.34 -13.09
C TYR A 29 -9.69 11.57 -12.41
N CYS A 30 -8.68 11.16 -13.17
CA CYS A 30 -7.48 10.55 -12.62
C CYS A 30 -6.22 11.13 -13.27
N ALA A 31 -5.22 11.46 -12.46
CA ALA A 31 -3.97 12.05 -12.92
C ALA A 31 -2.74 11.26 -12.41
N PRO A 32 -1.87 10.76 -13.30
CA PRO A 32 -2.04 10.69 -14.75
C PRO A 32 -2.94 9.53 -15.23
N GLY A 33 -3.26 8.55 -14.36
CA GLY A 33 -4.03 7.37 -14.70
C GLY A 33 -3.24 6.34 -15.53
N ASN A 34 -3.95 5.32 -16.03
CA ASN A 34 -3.43 4.26 -16.89
C ASN A 34 -4.52 3.76 -17.85
N ALA A 35 -4.20 2.78 -18.70
CA ALA A 35 -5.14 2.26 -19.69
C ALA A 35 -6.42 1.64 -19.11
N GLY A 36 -6.36 1.04 -17.91
CA GLY A 36 -7.54 0.49 -17.25
C GLY A 36 -8.36 1.57 -16.54
N ILE A 37 -7.72 2.51 -15.87
CA ILE A 37 -8.38 3.64 -15.22
C ILE A 37 -9.19 4.46 -16.24
N ALA A 38 -8.72 4.55 -17.48
CA ALA A 38 -9.42 5.24 -18.54
C ALA A 38 -10.81 4.65 -18.88
N GLN A 39 -11.13 3.45 -18.39
CA GLN A 39 -12.46 2.84 -18.51
C GLN A 39 -13.43 3.33 -17.44
N GLU A 40 -12.89 3.82 -16.31
CA GLU A 40 -13.66 4.24 -15.13
C GLU A 40 -13.66 5.76 -14.93
N ALA A 41 -12.64 6.46 -15.43
CA ALA A 41 -12.38 7.87 -15.19
C ALA A 41 -11.78 8.56 -16.40
N GLU A 42 -11.90 9.88 -16.47
CA GLU A 42 -11.19 10.69 -17.43
C GLU A 42 -9.73 10.87 -16.97
N CYS A 43 -8.79 10.20 -17.67
CA CYS A 43 -7.37 10.35 -17.39
C CYS A 43 -6.86 11.68 -17.94
N VAL A 44 -6.13 12.43 -17.10
CA VAL A 44 -5.61 13.75 -17.43
C VAL A 44 -4.11 13.80 -17.28
N ALA A 45 -3.43 14.36 -18.28
CA ALA A 45 -1.98 14.54 -18.26
C ALA A 45 -1.62 15.72 -17.33
N LEU A 46 -1.50 15.42 -16.04
CA LEU A 46 -1.17 16.37 -14.99
C LEU A 46 0.00 15.83 -14.17
N ASP A 47 1.04 16.65 -13.98
CA ASP A 47 2.12 16.31 -13.05
C ASP A 47 1.63 16.51 -11.61
N ILE A 48 1.47 15.42 -10.89
CA ILE A 48 1.00 15.44 -9.50
C ILE A 48 2.03 15.97 -8.50
N ALA A 49 3.28 16.17 -8.91
CA ALA A 49 4.31 16.86 -8.12
C ALA A 49 4.22 18.39 -8.25
N ASP A 50 3.56 18.89 -9.29
CA ASP A 50 3.25 20.33 -9.43
C ASP A 50 1.93 20.66 -8.74
N HIS A 51 2.00 20.97 -7.45
CA HIS A 51 0.84 21.28 -6.62
C HIS A 51 0.03 22.49 -7.17
N ALA A 52 0.71 23.48 -7.78
CA ALA A 52 0.04 24.64 -8.35
C ALA A 52 -0.82 24.24 -9.57
N ALA A 53 -0.29 23.36 -10.43
CA ALA A 53 -1.04 22.81 -11.56
C ALA A 53 -2.23 21.96 -11.09
N VAL A 54 -2.07 21.14 -10.06
CA VAL A 54 -3.17 20.36 -9.46
C VAL A 54 -4.26 21.29 -8.93
N ILE A 55 -3.90 22.33 -8.18
CA ILE A 55 -4.85 23.33 -7.64
C ILE A 55 -5.59 24.07 -8.76
N ALA A 56 -4.89 24.47 -9.82
CA ALA A 56 -5.49 25.14 -10.97
C ALA A 56 -6.51 24.23 -11.66
N PHE A 57 -6.17 22.96 -11.90
CA PHE A 57 -7.08 21.96 -12.46
C PHE A 57 -8.33 21.76 -11.57
N CYS A 58 -8.13 21.64 -10.26
CA CYS A 58 -9.24 21.48 -9.32
C CYS A 58 -10.23 22.65 -9.39
N LYS A 59 -9.74 23.87 -9.51
CA LYS A 59 -10.58 25.07 -9.66
C LYS A 59 -11.30 25.09 -10.99
N GLU A 60 -10.59 24.78 -12.09
CA GLU A 60 -11.18 24.74 -13.45
C GLU A 60 -12.30 23.71 -13.56
N LYS A 61 -12.08 22.50 -13.02
CA LYS A 61 -13.04 21.40 -13.11
C LYS A 61 -14.04 21.35 -11.95
N ALA A 62 -14.02 22.32 -11.06
CA ALA A 62 -14.87 22.36 -9.86
C ALA A 62 -14.80 21.05 -9.06
N ILE A 63 -13.57 20.59 -8.77
CA ILE A 63 -13.34 19.36 -8.00
C ILE A 63 -13.82 19.54 -6.57
N GLY A 64 -14.72 18.65 -6.14
CA GLY A 64 -15.28 18.64 -4.79
C GLY A 64 -14.48 17.81 -3.79
N LEU A 65 -13.66 16.87 -4.28
CA LEU A 65 -12.77 16.03 -3.45
C LEU A 65 -11.56 15.59 -4.27
N VAL A 66 -10.37 15.74 -3.70
CA VAL A 66 -9.13 15.12 -4.22
C VAL A 66 -8.79 13.90 -3.36
N VAL A 67 -8.55 12.75 -3.99
CA VAL A 67 -8.10 11.52 -3.32
C VAL A 67 -6.65 11.26 -3.72
N VAL A 68 -5.75 11.18 -2.75
CA VAL A 68 -4.32 11.00 -3.02
C VAL A 68 -3.97 9.52 -2.86
N GLY A 69 -3.55 8.87 -3.95
CA GLY A 69 -3.17 7.48 -3.96
C GLY A 69 -1.77 7.21 -3.43
N PRO A 70 -0.69 7.75 -4.04
CA PRO A 70 0.70 7.45 -3.68
C PRO A 70 1.20 8.29 -2.49
N GLU A 71 2.24 7.80 -1.83
CA GLU A 71 2.86 8.43 -0.65
C GLU A 71 3.66 9.69 -0.96
N ALA A 72 4.32 9.76 -2.11
CA ALA A 72 5.24 10.85 -2.42
C ALA A 72 4.56 12.23 -2.40
N PRO A 73 3.39 12.46 -3.04
CA PRO A 73 2.66 13.71 -2.92
C PRO A 73 2.19 14.01 -1.50
N LEU A 74 1.82 13.00 -0.70
CA LEU A 74 1.43 13.17 0.70
C LEU A 74 2.60 13.69 1.54
N CYS A 75 3.76 13.06 1.42
CA CYS A 75 4.99 13.48 2.10
C CYS A 75 5.49 14.85 1.61
N ALA A 76 5.19 15.23 0.36
CA ALA A 76 5.48 16.55 -0.18
C ALA A 76 4.54 17.65 0.34
N GLY A 77 3.33 17.30 0.83
CA GLY A 77 2.36 18.23 1.43
C GLY A 77 1.26 18.69 0.49
N ILE A 78 0.89 17.88 -0.51
CA ILE A 78 -0.19 18.21 -1.44
C ILE A 78 -1.51 18.47 -0.72
N VAL A 79 -1.82 17.74 0.37
CA VAL A 79 -3.04 17.93 1.14
C VAL A 79 -3.06 19.30 1.81
N ASP A 80 -1.94 19.73 2.39
CA ASP A 80 -1.80 21.04 3.02
C ASP A 80 -2.05 22.17 2.00
N ASP A 81 -1.47 22.06 0.80
CA ASP A 81 -1.60 23.08 -0.26
C ASP A 81 -3.01 23.11 -0.85
N LEU A 82 -3.65 21.95 -1.01
CA LEU A 82 -5.06 21.87 -1.48
C LEU A 82 -6.01 22.50 -0.45
N GLU A 83 -5.86 22.16 0.82
CA GLU A 83 -6.70 22.71 1.89
C GLU A 83 -6.50 24.23 2.06
N ALA A 84 -5.27 24.72 1.95
CA ALA A 84 -4.97 26.15 1.93
C ALA A 84 -5.63 26.88 0.75
N ALA A 85 -5.81 26.18 -0.38
CA ALA A 85 -6.52 26.69 -1.55
C ALA A 85 -8.05 26.52 -1.47
N GLY A 86 -8.59 25.99 -0.36
CA GLY A 86 -10.02 25.74 -0.14
C GLY A 86 -10.55 24.49 -0.85
N ILE A 87 -9.69 23.58 -1.27
CA ILE A 87 -10.03 22.33 -1.95
C ILE A 87 -10.01 21.19 -0.97
N LYS A 88 -11.09 20.41 -0.89
CA LYS A 88 -11.16 19.24 -0.02
C LYS A 88 -10.24 18.13 -0.52
N ALA A 89 -9.41 17.60 0.37
CA ALA A 89 -8.49 16.50 0.06
C ALA A 89 -8.63 15.35 1.06
N PHE A 90 -8.50 14.12 0.58
CA PHE A 90 -8.43 12.91 1.40
C PHE A 90 -7.00 12.40 1.43
N GLY A 91 -6.43 12.36 2.61
CA GLY A 91 -5.07 11.95 2.92
C GLY A 91 -4.54 12.74 4.13
N PRO A 92 -3.43 12.29 4.73
CA PRO A 92 -2.79 13.02 5.83
C PRO A 92 -2.08 14.29 5.36
N THR A 93 -1.94 15.25 6.26
CA THR A 93 -1.05 16.40 6.07
C THR A 93 0.40 15.96 5.97
N LYS A 94 1.29 16.83 5.48
CA LYS A 94 2.74 16.59 5.41
C LYS A 94 3.32 16.16 6.76
N ALA A 95 2.90 16.80 7.85
CA ALA A 95 3.34 16.48 9.19
C ALA A 95 2.89 15.07 9.62
N ALA A 96 1.65 14.70 9.34
CA ALA A 96 1.12 13.38 9.66
C ALA A 96 1.68 12.28 8.73
N ALA A 97 2.04 12.62 7.49
CA ALA A 97 2.65 11.71 6.53
C ALA A 97 4.08 11.28 6.94
N GLN A 98 4.69 11.92 7.94
CA GLN A 98 5.95 11.48 8.52
C GLN A 98 5.88 10.06 9.12
N LEU A 99 4.71 9.54 9.44
CA LEU A 99 4.53 8.13 9.83
C LEU A 99 5.03 7.13 8.76
N GLU A 100 5.00 7.49 7.47
CA GLU A 100 5.64 6.70 6.40
C GLU A 100 6.96 7.34 5.95
N GLY A 101 7.03 8.67 5.96
CA GLY A 101 8.18 9.45 5.48
C GLY A 101 9.45 9.25 6.30
N SER A 102 9.34 8.90 7.59
CA SER A 102 10.47 8.63 8.48
C SER A 102 10.19 7.46 9.41
N LYS A 103 10.96 6.39 9.24
CA LYS A 103 10.90 5.21 10.12
C LYS A 103 11.29 5.57 11.54
N GLY A 104 12.30 6.42 11.68
CA GLY A 104 12.74 6.92 12.96
C GLY A 104 11.66 7.70 13.71
N PHE A 105 10.92 8.57 13.01
CA PHE A 105 9.78 9.28 13.58
C PHE A 105 8.72 8.31 14.12
N THR A 106 8.34 7.31 13.33
CA THR A 106 7.37 6.28 13.74
C THR A 106 7.87 5.50 14.95
N LYS A 107 9.15 5.11 14.97
CA LYS A 107 9.74 4.39 16.11
C LYS A 107 9.76 5.25 17.39
N ASP A 108 10.07 6.53 17.28
CA ASP A 108 10.04 7.44 18.43
C ASP A 108 8.62 7.60 19.00
N ILE A 109 7.60 7.67 18.14
CA ILE A 109 6.17 7.63 18.57
C ILE A 109 5.86 6.33 19.28
N CYS A 110 6.30 5.19 18.74
CA CYS A 110 6.08 3.89 19.36
C CYS A 110 6.69 3.81 20.76
N ARG A 111 7.95 4.25 20.90
CA ARG A 111 8.64 4.27 22.18
C ARG A 111 7.95 5.17 23.21
N ALA A 112 7.57 6.40 22.81
CA ALA A 112 6.94 7.38 23.68
C ALA A 112 5.54 6.99 24.15
N ASN A 113 4.83 6.14 23.40
CA ASN A 113 3.45 5.78 23.67
C ASN A 113 3.24 4.28 23.95
N ASN A 114 4.31 3.52 24.19
CA ASN A 114 4.31 2.09 24.46
C ASN A 114 3.59 1.28 23.37
N ILE A 115 3.72 1.68 22.11
CA ILE A 115 3.14 0.94 20.98
C ILE A 115 4.06 -0.26 20.68
N PRO A 116 3.52 -1.49 20.61
CA PRO A 116 4.32 -2.68 20.35
C PRO A 116 5.02 -2.61 18.98
N THR A 117 6.34 -2.70 18.98
CA THR A 117 7.19 -2.71 17.78
C THR A 117 8.50 -3.43 18.10
N ALA A 118 9.30 -3.75 17.09
CA ALA A 118 10.65 -4.28 17.26
C ALA A 118 11.52 -3.37 18.12
N ALA A 119 12.35 -3.93 18.99
CA ALA A 119 13.40 -3.17 19.65
C ALA A 119 14.32 -2.55 18.59
N TYR A 120 14.73 -1.31 18.78
CA TYR A 120 15.46 -0.57 17.75
C TYR A 120 16.42 0.46 18.33
N GLU A 121 17.37 0.88 17.49
CA GLU A 121 18.19 2.07 17.73
C GLU A 121 18.43 2.81 16.41
N ARG A 122 18.65 4.13 16.49
CA ARG A 122 18.86 5.02 15.33
C ARG A 122 20.29 5.52 15.29
N PHE A 123 20.82 5.60 14.07
CA PHE A 123 22.22 5.99 13.85
C PHE A 123 22.33 6.99 12.69
N THR A 124 23.16 8.00 12.90
CA THR A 124 23.59 8.97 11.89
C THR A 124 25.05 8.75 11.44
N ASP A 125 25.70 7.73 12.01
CA ASP A 125 27.09 7.37 11.75
C ASP A 125 27.19 5.84 11.60
N PRO A 126 27.91 5.32 10.59
CA PRO A 126 28.05 3.89 10.38
C PRO A 126 28.82 3.18 11.51
N ALA A 127 29.79 3.82 12.16
CA ALA A 127 30.63 3.14 13.16
C ALA A 127 29.80 2.70 14.39
N PRO A 128 29.02 3.57 15.07
CA PRO A 128 28.13 3.15 16.15
C PRO A 128 27.07 2.13 15.72
N ALA A 129 26.55 2.23 14.49
CA ALA A 129 25.59 1.27 13.96
C ALA A 129 26.19 -0.14 13.85
N LYS A 130 27.41 -0.25 13.36
CA LYS A 130 28.16 -1.52 13.29
C LYS A 130 28.47 -2.08 14.68
N ASP A 131 28.88 -1.24 15.62
CA ASP A 131 29.13 -1.68 16.99
C ASP A 131 27.87 -2.22 17.65
N TYR A 132 26.71 -1.59 17.39
CA TYR A 132 25.41 -2.09 17.83
C TYR A 132 25.12 -3.48 17.26
N VAL A 133 25.31 -3.67 15.95
CA VAL A 133 25.10 -4.95 15.27
C VAL A 133 26.03 -6.05 15.82
N ARG A 134 27.32 -5.74 16.04
CA ARG A 134 28.28 -6.68 16.64
C ARG A 134 27.87 -7.13 18.04
N LYS A 135 27.30 -6.20 18.83
CA LYS A 135 26.85 -6.47 20.19
C LYS A 135 25.58 -7.36 20.22
N HIS A 136 24.64 -7.14 19.30
CA HIS A 136 23.34 -7.82 19.31
C HIS A 136 23.34 -9.11 18.47
N GLY A 137 24.25 -9.23 17.49
CA GLY A 137 24.34 -10.38 16.60
C GLY A 137 23.31 -10.33 15.46
N ALA A 138 23.09 -11.49 14.85
CA ALA A 138 22.13 -11.69 13.78
C ALA A 138 21.24 -12.93 14.09
N PRO A 139 20.03 -13.05 13.51
CA PRO A 139 19.48 -12.14 12.49
C PRO A 139 19.08 -10.77 13.05
N ILE A 140 19.21 -9.75 12.21
CA ILE A 140 18.91 -8.36 12.55
C ILE A 140 18.44 -7.59 11.33
N VAL A 141 17.64 -6.52 11.50
CA VAL A 141 17.09 -5.75 10.38
C VAL A 141 17.72 -4.37 10.32
N VAL A 142 18.25 -3.99 9.17
CA VAL A 142 18.81 -2.67 8.90
C VAL A 142 17.90 -1.94 7.90
N LYS A 143 17.45 -0.74 8.29
CA LYS A 143 16.53 0.08 7.48
C LYS A 143 17.10 1.48 7.27
N ALA A 144 17.10 1.95 6.04
CA ALA A 144 17.32 3.37 5.76
C ALA A 144 16.11 4.20 6.23
N ASP A 145 16.33 5.34 6.84
CA ASP A 145 15.26 6.26 7.24
C ASP A 145 14.82 7.10 6.02
N GLY A 146 13.52 7.05 5.69
CA GLY A 146 12.94 7.73 4.54
C GLY A 146 12.36 6.80 3.48
N LEU A 147 11.80 7.42 2.43
CA LEU A 147 11.18 6.70 1.31
C LEU A 147 12.28 6.09 0.43
N ALA A 148 12.33 4.77 0.34
CA ALA A 148 13.33 4.03 -0.43
C ALA A 148 12.70 2.99 -1.39
N ALA A 149 11.41 3.08 -1.69
CA ALA A 149 10.68 2.21 -2.61
C ALA A 149 10.96 0.69 -2.39
N GLY A 150 10.98 0.26 -1.12
CA GLY A 150 11.23 -1.14 -0.74
C GLY A 150 12.70 -1.57 -0.78
N LYS A 151 13.62 -0.72 -1.25
CA LYS A 151 15.07 -1.05 -1.36
C LYS A 151 15.88 -0.70 -0.12
N GLY A 152 15.29 0.01 0.82
CA GLY A 152 15.94 0.50 2.05
C GLY A 152 15.82 -0.44 3.25
N VAL A 153 15.46 -1.71 3.07
CA VAL A 153 15.32 -2.69 4.16
C VAL A 153 16.13 -3.93 3.85
N VAL A 154 17.02 -4.32 4.75
CA VAL A 154 17.83 -5.52 4.66
C VAL A 154 17.63 -6.36 5.92
N VAL A 155 17.09 -7.56 5.75
CA VAL A 155 17.10 -8.59 6.79
C VAL A 155 18.43 -9.32 6.68
N ALA A 156 19.32 -9.07 7.64
CA ALA A 156 20.66 -9.61 7.66
C ALA A 156 20.71 -10.88 8.52
N GLU A 157 21.11 -11.98 7.92
CA GLU A 157 21.27 -13.30 8.58
C GLU A 157 22.64 -13.44 9.24
N SER A 158 23.56 -12.50 8.98
CA SER A 158 24.89 -12.45 9.61
C SER A 158 25.30 -11.02 9.92
N VAL A 159 26.20 -10.86 10.88
CA VAL A 159 26.80 -9.56 11.24
C VAL A 159 27.46 -8.92 10.01
N ALA A 160 28.17 -9.69 9.20
CA ALA A 160 28.83 -9.19 8.00
C ALA A 160 27.83 -8.62 6.98
N GLN A 161 26.67 -9.27 6.77
CA GLN A 161 25.60 -8.74 5.91
C GLN A 161 25.01 -7.44 6.47
N ALA A 162 24.82 -7.37 7.78
CA ALA A 162 24.29 -6.16 8.42
C ALA A 162 25.27 -4.98 8.29
N GLU A 163 26.58 -5.21 8.49
CA GLU A 163 27.60 -4.19 8.30
C GLU A 163 27.67 -3.70 6.85
N ALA A 164 27.60 -4.62 5.88
CA ALA A 164 27.58 -4.27 4.47
C ALA A 164 26.33 -3.45 4.09
N ALA A 165 25.16 -3.78 4.68
CA ALA A 165 23.95 -3.01 4.51
C ALA A 165 24.07 -1.59 5.09
N ILE A 166 24.67 -1.44 6.27
CA ILE A 166 24.93 -0.13 6.88
C ILE A 166 25.83 0.70 5.95
N ASP A 167 26.95 0.14 5.47
CA ASP A 167 27.85 0.84 4.56
C ASP A 167 27.13 1.29 3.28
N MET A 168 26.41 0.39 2.63
CA MET A 168 25.66 0.69 1.40
C MET A 168 24.65 1.83 1.60
N MET A 169 23.97 1.88 2.76
CA MET A 169 23.00 2.93 3.05
C MET A 169 23.67 4.29 3.27
N PHE A 170 24.77 4.35 4.05
CA PHE A 170 25.48 5.59 4.30
C PHE A 170 26.34 6.09 3.12
N GLU A 171 26.79 5.21 2.24
CA GLU A 171 27.55 5.58 1.02
C GLU A 171 26.73 6.28 -0.07
N GLY A 172 25.47 6.60 0.20
CA GLY A 172 24.61 7.39 -0.67
C GLY A 172 23.83 6.57 -1.71
N GLY A 173 23.84 5.24 -1.63
CA GLY A 173 23.08 4.36 -2.51
C GLY A 173 21.56 4.58 -2.51
N LEU A 174 21.06 5.29 -1.50
CA LEU A 174 19.64 5.63 -1.30
C LEU A 174 19.39 7.15 -1.19
N GLY A 175 20.34 7.99 -1.59
CA GLY A 175 20.22 9.44 -1.51
C GLY A 175 19.98 9.95 -0.08
N ALA A 176 19.06 10.91 0.07
CA ALA A 176 18.74 11.49 1.38
C ALA A 176 18.14 10.47 2.36
N ALA A 177 17.52 9.39 1.90
CA ALA A 177 16.98 8.35 2.76
C ALA A 177 18.05 7.56 3.51
N GLY A 178 19.28 7.50 2.98
CA GLY A 178 20.43 6.86 3.61
C GLY A 178 21.18 7.72 4.66
N ALA A 179 20.76 8.96 4.91
CA ALA A 179 21.41 9.83 5.88
C ALA A 179 21.27 9.35 7.34
N GLN A 180 20.28 8.50 7.61
CA GLN A 180 20.06 7.85 8.89
C GLN A 180 19.69 6.39 8.68
N VAL A 181 20.04 5.55 9.65
CA VAL A 181 19.74 4.13 9.65
C VAL A 181 19.04 3.76 10.96
N VAL A 182 18.02 2.92 10.84
CA VAL A 182 17.34 2.27 11.98
C VAL A 182 17.77 0.81 11.98
N VAL A 183 18.31 0.32 13.08
CA VAL A 183 18.64 -1.08 13.28
C VAL A 183 17.63 -1.67 14.26
N GLU A 184 16.97 -2.75 13.85
CA GLU A 184 15.87 -3.37 14.58
C GLU A 184 16.13 -4.85 14.85
N GLU A 185 15.59 -5.37 15.95
CA GLU A 185 15.53 -6.81 16.18
C GLU A 185 14.74 -7.50 15.05
N PHE A 186 15.11 -8.71 14.74
CA PHE A 186 14.37 -9.55 13.80
C PHE A 186 13.16 -10.16 14.52
N LEU A 187 11.95 -9.77 14.10
CA LEU A 187 10.70 -10.32 14.62
C LEU A 187 10.37 -11.65 13.96
N GLN A 188 9.91 -12.61 14.75
CA GLN A 188 9.41 -13.90 14.27
C GLN A 188 7.90 -13.94 14.35
N GLY A 189 7.25 -14.39 13.27
CA GLY A 189 5.81 -14.44 13.17
C GLY A 189 5.33 -14.44 11.72
N GLU A 190 4.08 -14.06 11.52
CA GLU A 190 3.51 -13.86 10.19
C GLU A 190 3.20 -12.39 9.95
N GLU A 191 3.61 -11.92 8.78
CA GLU A 191 3.27 -10.57 8.36
C GLU A 191 1.79 -10.47 8.00
N ALA A 192 1.17 -9.35 8.37
CA ALA A 192 -0.18 -8.99 7.99
C ALA A 192 -0.27 -7.49 7.71
N SER A 193 -1.13 -7.14 6.76
CA SER A 193 -1.48 -5.77 6.43
C SER A 193 -2.82 -5.44 7.08
N PHE A 194 -2.82 -4.47 7.99
CA PHE A 194 -4.02 -4.00 8.67
C PHE A 194 -4.32 -2.55 8.28
N PHE A 195 -5.56 -2.28 7.93
CA PHE A 195 -5.99 -0.97 7.46
C PHE A 195 -7.02 -0.37 8.40
N ALA A 196 -6.82 0.88 8.77
CA ALA A 196 -7.79 1.67 9.51
C ALA A 196 -8.10 2.97 8.77
N LEU A 197 -9.37 3.35 8.72
CA LEU A 197 -9.81 4.66 8.26
C LEU A 197 -9.86 5.59 9.45
N CYS A 198 -9.21 6.74 9.34
CA CYS A 198 -8.95 7.66 10.46
C CYS A 198 -9.45 9.06 10.13
N ASP A 199 -10.05 9.73 11.12
CA ASP A 199 -10.59 11.09 10.99
C ASP A 199 -9.88 12.15 11.87
N GLY A 200 -8.76 11.78 12.46
CA GLY A 200 -7.98 12.62 13.38
C GLY A 200 -8.26 12.32 14.85
N THR A 201 -9.40 11.73 15.17
CA THR A 201 -9.81 11.36 16.55
C THR A 201 -10.30 9.93 16.65
N THR A 202 -11.00 9.46 15.64
CA THR A 202 -11.61 8.14 15.54
C THR A 202 -10.92 7.34 14.45
N ALA A 203 -10.70 6.06 14.71
CA ALA A 203 -10.31 5.08 13.70
C ALA A 203 -11.35 3.96 13.65
N ILE A 204 -11.69 3.53 12.44
CA ILE A 204 -12.49 2.32 12.22
C ILE A 204 -11.68 1.33 11.38
N PRO A 205 -11.70 0.02 11.70
CA PRO A 205 -11.01 -0.98 10.91
C PRO A 205 -11.64 -1.06 9.52
N LEU A 206 -10.82 -1.04 8.47
CA LEU A 206 -11.27 -1.30 7.09
C LEU A 206 -11.33 -2.80 6.85
N ALA A 207 -10.19 -3.43 6.72
CA ALA A 207 -10.01 -4.86 6.54
C ALA A 207 -8.56 -5.22 6.77
N SER A 208 -8.26 -6.52 6.69
CA SER A 208 -6.90 -7.04 6.70
C SER A 208 -6.57 -7.76 5.40
N ALA A 209 -5.30 -7.85 5.08
CA ALA A 209 -4.78 -8.63 3.97
C ALA A 209 -3.42 -9.25 4.33
N GLN A 210 -2.98 -10.21 3.55
CA GLN A 210 -1.59 -10.65 3.53
C GLN A 210 -1.05 -10.53 2.12
N ASP A 211 0.08 -9.86 1.97
CA ASP A 211 0.80 -9.70 0.71
C ASP A 211 1.95 -10.71 0.55
N HIS A 212 2.48 -10.78 -0.67
CA HIS A 212 3.63 -11.61 -1.04
C HIS A 212 4.71 -10.70 -1.60
N LYS A 213 5.68 -10.33 -0.75
CA LYS A 213 6.71 -9.33 -1.07
C LYS A 213 7.83 -9.83 -1.97
N ARG A 214 8.14 -11.12 -1.93
CA ARG A 214 9.22 -11.70 -2.75
C ARG A 214 8.78 -11.93 -4.19
N ALA A 215 9.71 -11.74 -5.13
CA ALA A 215 9.44 -11.77 -6.55
C ALA A 215 9.00 -13.14 -7.08
N PHE A 216 9.50 -14.24 -6.50
CA PHE A 216 9.33 -15.61 -7.01
C PHE A 216 8.63 -16.52 -6.00
N ASP A 217 8.13 -17.64 -6.50
CA ASP A 217 7.49 -18.69 -5.70
C ASP A 217 8.37 -19.10 -4.50
N ASP A 218 7.74 -19.63 -3.48
CA ASP A 218 8.37 -20.04 -2.22
C ASP A 218 9.11 -18.90 -1.49
N ASP A 219 8.64 -17.66 -1.68
CA ASP A 219 9.23 -16.46 -1.11
C ASP A 219 10.72 -16.29 -1.47
N GLN A 220 11.07 -16.61 -2.71
CA GLN A 220 12.41 -16.45 -3.22
C GLN A 220 12.60 -15.14 -4.00
N GLY A 221 13.87 -14.78 -4.20
CA GLY A 221 14.25 -13.60 -4.97
C GLY A 221 14.21 -12.30 -4.17
N PRO A 222 14.32 -11.15 -4.86
CA PRO A 222 14.35 -9.84 -4.22
C PRO A 222 12.97 -9.43 -3.67
N ASN A 223 12.95 -8.47 -2.74
CA ASN A 223 11.74 -7.79 -2.32
C ASN A 223 11.17 -6.94 -3.45
N THR A 224 9.87 -6.85 -3.50
CA THR A 224 9.09 -6.06 -4.48
C THR A 224 8.07 -5.18 -3.77
N GLY A 225 7.26 -4.46 -4.53
CA GLY A 225 6.07 -3.76 -4.03
C GLY A 225 4.88 -4.68 -3.69
N GLY A 226 5.04 -6.00 -3.86
CA GLY A 226 4.00 -7.02 -3.69
C GLY A 226 3.65 -7.72 -4.99
N MET A 227 3.70 -9.05 -5.00
CA MET A 227 3.40 -9.90 -6.15
C MET A 227 2.00 -10.53 -6.08
N GLY A 228 1.25 -10.21 -5.05
CA GLY A 228 -0.10 -10.66 -4.83
C GLY A 228 -0.51 -10.46 -3.38
N ALA A 229 -1.81 -10.54 -3.13
CA ALA A 229 -2.37 -10.43 -1.80
C ALA A 229 -3.70 -11.17 -1.72
N TYR A 230 -4.15 -11.46 -0.52
CA TYR A 230 -5.50 -11.97 -0.26
C TYR A 230 -6.08 -11.32 1.01
N SER A 231 -7.39 -11.26 1.08
CA SER A 231 -8.18 -10.71 2.18
C SER A 231 -9.41 -11.59 2.42
N PRO A 232 -9.81 -11.86 3.68
CA PRO A 232 -9.15 -11.43 4.92
C PRO A 232 -7.84 -12.19 5.19
N ALA A 233 -7.00 -11.64 6.05
CA ALA A 233 -5.82 -12.32 6.56
C ALA A 233 -6.24 -13.28 7.69
N PRO A 234 -6.04 -14.62 7.59
CA PRO A 234 -6.47 -15.56 8.61
C PRO A 234 -5.84 -15.32 9.99
N VAL A 235 -4.62 -14.76 10.03
CA VAL A 235 -3.92 -14.43 11.28
C VAL A 235 -4.53 -13.23 12.01
N MET A 236 -5.34 -12.42 11.32
CA MET A 236 -6.04 -11.26 11.87
C MET A 236 -7.43 -11.69 12.39
N THR A 237 -7.45 -12.50 13.45
CA THR A 237 -8.68 -12.87 14.15
C THR A 237 -9.40 -11.64 14.70
N PRO A 238 -10.69 -11.74 15.09
CA PRO A 238 -11.39 -10.64 15.78
C PRO A 238 -10.64 -10.12 17.01
N GLU A 239 -10.04 -11.04 17.81
CA GLU A 239 -9.22 -10.67 18.95
C GLU A 239 -7.96 -9.91 18.52
N MET A 240 -7.23 -10.39 17.52
CA MET A 240 -6.03 -9.74 16.99
C MET A 240 -6.36 -8.37 16.39
N THR A 241 -7.49 -8.25 15.72
CA THR A 241 -8.00 -6.97 15.21
C THR A 241 -8.26 -5.99 16.36
N ALA A 242 -8.95 -6.43 17.42
CA ALA A 242 -9.23 -5.58 18.59
C ALA A 242 -7.93 -5.14 19.28
N ARG A 243 -6.97 -6.04 19.47
CA ARG A 243 -5.65 -5.72 20.01
C ARG A 243 -4.90 -4.72 19.13
N THR A 244 -4.89 -4.92 17.83
CA THR A 244 -4.26 -3.98 16.90
C THR A 244 -4.85 -2.58 17.01
N MET A 245 -6.17 -2.47 17.09
CA MET A 245 -6.83 -1.19 17.31
C MET A 245 -6.42 -0.54 18.62
N THR A 246 -6.48 -1.25 19.74
CA THR A 246 -6.26 -0.68 21.07
C THR A 246 -4.79 -0.47 21.43
N GLU A 247 -3.90 -1.35 20.94
CA GLU A 247 -2.48 -1.32 21.31
C GLU A 247 -1.63 -0.53 20.28
N ILE A 248 -2.08 -0.38 19.02
CA ILE A 248 -1.29 0.21 17.94
C ILE A 248 -1.98 1.43 17.32
N ILE A 249 -3.18 1.27 16.74
CA ILE A 249 -3.83 2.31 15.95
C ILE A 249 -4.26 3.50 16.81
N GLU A 250 -5.08 3.26 17.83
CA GLU A 250 -5.60 4.32 18.69
C GLU A 250 -4.51 5.08 19.45
N PRO A 251 -3.47 4.43 20.02
CA PRO A 251 -2.35 5.16 20.63
C PRO A 251 -1.61 6.05 19.61
N THR A 252 -1.45 5.60 18.37
CA THR A 252 -0.83 6.40 17.32
C THR A 252 -1.68 7.64 17.00
N LEU A 253 -3.00 7.49 16.85
CA LEU A 253 -3.88 8.63 16.61
C LEU A 253 -3.81 9.66 17.75
N ARG A 254 -3.86 9.18 19.00
CA ARG A 254 -3.75 10.06 20.18
C ARG A 254 -2.40 10.79 20.20
N ALA A 255 -1.31 10.10 19.90
CA ALA A 255 0.02 10.70 19.85
C ALA A 255 0.10 11.79 18.76
N MET A 256 -0.38 11.49 17.56
CA MET A 256 -0.40 12.45 16.45
C MET A 256 -1.26 13.68 16.76
N ALA A 257 -2.42 13.51 17.36
CA ALA A 257 -3.28 14.60 17.79
C ALA A 257 -2.60 15.47 18.88
N ALA A 258 -1.95 14.83 19.87
CA ALA A 258 -1.21 15.53 20.93
C ALA A 258 -0.02 16.36 20.40
N MET A 259 0.56 15.91 19.28
CA MET A 259 1.63 16.64 18.57
C MET A 259 1.12 17.78 17.68
N GLY A 260 -0.20 18.01 17.62
CA GLY A 260 -0.83 19.00 16.74
C GLY A 260 -0.91 18.60 15.28
N SER A 261 -0.73 17.33 14.96
CA SER A 261 -0.74 16.78 13.61
C SER A 261 -1.74 15.59 13.52
N PRO A 262 -3.05 15.82 13.76
CA PRO A 262 -4.05 14.76 13.79
C PRO A 262 -4.05 14.00 12.45
N TYR A 263 -4.06 12.67 12.52
CA TYR A 263 -3.97 11.82 11.34
C TYR A 263 -5.36 11.61 10.70
N LYS A 264 -5.52 12.03 9.46
CA LYS A 264 -6.72 11.77 8.63
C LYS A 264 -6.32 11.02 7.37
N GLY A 265 -7.10 9.99 7.04
CA GLY A 265 -6.82 9.14 5.88
C GLY A 265 -6.79 7.66 6.22
N VAL A 266 -6.24 6.85 5.34
CA VAL A 266 -6.00 5.42 5.61
C VAL A 266 -4.65 5.26 6.29
N LEU A 267 -4.65 4.67 7.47
CA LEU A 267 -3.45 4.23 8.17
C LEU A 267 -3.27 2.72 7.92
N PHE A 268 -2.30 2.39 7.11
CA PHE A 268 -1.91 1.01 6.83
C PHE A 268 -0.77 0.62 7.77
N ALA A 269 -1.07 -0.25 8.73
CA ALA A 269 -0.09 -0.84 9.62
C ALA A 269 0.41 -2.17 9.05
N GLY A 270 1.69 -2.23 8.68
CA GLY A 270 2.40 -3.47 8.45
C GLY A 270 2.73 -4.10 9.81
N LEU A 271 2.21 -5.29 10.05
CA LEU A 271 2.28 -5.96 11.34
C LEU A 271 3.08 -7.27 11.24
N MET A 272 3.83 -7.60 12.28
CA MET A 272 4.24 -8.96 12.58
C MET A 272 3.33 -9.52 13.67
N ILE A 273 2.62 -10.59 13.35
CA ILE A 273 1.79 -11.31 14.33
C ILE A 273 2.69 -12.35 15.00
N THR A 274 3.09 -12.03 16.22
CA THR A 274 3.98 -12.86 17.03
C THR A 274 3.18 -13.65 18.08
N GLU A 275 3.84 -14.53 18.82
CA GLU A 275 3.24 -15.25 19.95
C GLU A 275 2.73 -14.29 21.06
N ASP A 276 3.39 -13.13 21.24
CA ASP A 276 3.02 -12.10 22.19
C ASP A 276 1.85 -11.21 21.72
N GLY A 277 1.55 -11.22 20.40
CA GLY A 277 0.52 -10.38 19.79
C GLY A 277 1.04 -9.57 18.60
N PRO A 278 0.30 -8.53 18.19
CA PRO A 278 0.67 -7.71 17.03
C PRO A 278 1.84 -6.77 17.38
N LYS A 279 2.86 -6.73 16.52
CA LYS A 279 3.95 -5.75 16.60
C LYS A 279 4.02 -4.96 15.32
N LEU A 280 4.08 -3.64 15.42
CA LEU A 280 4.20 -2.75 14.27
C LEU A 280 5.58 -2.90 13.61
N ILE A 281 5.60 -3.20 12.31
CA ILE A 281 6.80 -3.18 11.48
C ILE A 281 7.01 -1.78 10.92
N GLU A 282 5.98 -1.23 10.28
CA GLU A 282 5.99 0.08 9.64
C GLU A 282 4.57 0.59 9.42
N TYR A 283 4.42 1.91 9.20
CA TYR A 283 3.21 2.50 8.66
C TYR A 283 3.37 2.85 7.19
N ASN A 284 2.26 2.73 6.45
CA ASN A 284 2.04 3.42 5.19
C ASN A 284 0.84 4.35 5.38
N VAL A 285 0.95 5.59 4.91
CA VAL A 285 -0.05 6.65 5.16
C VAL A 285 -1.08 6.76 4.05
N ARG A 286 -1.36 5.66 3.40
CA ARG A 286 -2.20 5.53 2.22
C ARG A 286 -2.72 4.11 2.08
N PHE A 287 -3.62 3.91 1.13
CA PHE A 287 -4.01 2.57 0.71
C PHE A 287 -2.80 1.75 0.21
N GLY A 288 -2.80 0.44 0.45
CA GLY A 288 -1.77 -0.49 -0.03
C GLY A 288 -1.88 -0.80 -1.53
N ASP A 289 -0.83 -1.32 -2.10
CA ASP A 289 -0.79 -1.85 -3.47
C ASP A 289 0.12 -3.10 -3.51
N PRO A 290 -0.43 -4.33 -3.58
CA PRO A 290 -1.72 -4.70 -4.21
C PRO A 290 -2.90 -4.97 -3.25
N GLU A 291 -2.85 -4.58 -2.01
CA GLU A 291 -3.91 -4.91 -1.03
C GLU A 291 -5.24 -4.22 -1.34
N THR A 292 -5.22 -2.98 -1.81
CA THR A 292 -6.44 -2.22 -2.12
C THR A 292 -7.34 -2.94 -3.09
N GLN A 293 -6.78 -3.65 -4.05
CA GLN A 293 -7.50 -4.41 -5.05
C GLN A 293 -8.42 -5.45 -4.41
N VAL A 294 -7.92 -6.20 -3.44
CA VAL A 294 -8.72 -7.22 -2.73
C VAL A 294 -9.67 -6.59 -1.70
N LEU A 295 -9.30 -5.46 -1.10
CA LEU A 295 -10.18 -4.73 -0.20
C LEU A 295 -11.40 -4.17 -0.93
N MET A 296 -11.21 -3.56 -2.10
CA MET A 296 -12.30 -2.95 -2.88
C MET A 296 -13.29 -3.98 -3.41
N LEU A 297 -12.84 -5.19 -3.76
CA LEU A 297 -13.71 -6.29 -4.13
C LEU A 297 -14.61 -6.74 -2.97
N ARG A 298 -14.10 -6.72 -1.75
CA ARG A 298 -14.85 -7.14 -0.55
C ARG A 298 -15.71 -6.03 0.06
N MET A 299 -15.46 -4.77 -0.26
CA MET A 299 -16.20 -3.65 0.31
C MET A 299 -17.61 -3.55 -0.28
N MET A 300 -18.64 -3.76 0.53
CA MET A 300 -20.05 -3.54 0.13
C MET A 300 -20.41 -2.06 0.16
N SER A 301 -19.95 -1.33 1.18
CA SER A 301 -20.26 0.09 1.35
C SER A 301 -19.72 0.94 0.20
N ASP A 302 -20.43 2.04 -0.10
CA ASP A 302 -19.92 3.10 -0.96
C ASP A 302 -18.65 3.73 -0.34
N LEU A 303 -17.58 3.77 -1.12
CA LEU A 303 -16.29 4.30 -0.67
C LEU A 303 -16.32 5.82 -0.48
N VAL A 304 -17.01 6.56 -1.35
CA VAL A 304 -16.97 8.03 -1.35
C VAL A 304 -17.49 8.63 -0.05
N PRO A 305 -18.66 8.25 0.49
CA PRO A 305 -19.10 8.70 1.82
C PRO A 305 -18.12 8.38 2.93
N ALA A 306 -17.43 7.23 2.87
CA ALA A 306 -16.44 6.84 3.87
C ALA A 306 -15.22 7.77 3.87
N LEU A 307 -14.69 8.10 2.67
CA LEU A 307 -13.59 9.05 2.51
C LEU A 307 -13.97 10.45 3.00
N MET A 308 -15.20 10.88 2.68
CA MET A 308 -15.72 12.17 3.15
C MET A 308 -15.88 12.20 4.67
N ALA A 309 -16.43 11.15 5.27
CA ALA A 309 -16.60 11.05 6.72
C ALA A 309 -15.26 11.10 7.47
N ALA A 310 -14.24 10.44 6.94
CA ALA A 310 -12.88 10.50 7.48
C ALA A 310 -12.29 11.92 7.41
N ARG A 311 -12.43 12.55 6.25
CA ARG A 311 -11.95 13.91 6.06
C ARG A 311 -12.68 14.92 6.96
N ASP A 312 -13.98 14.80 7.09
CA ASP A 312 -14.83 15.76 7.80
C ASP A 312 -14.91 15.51 9.31
N GLY A 313 -14.26 14.43 9.86
CA GLY A 313 -14.17 14.17 11.29
C GLY A 313 -15.45 13.56 11.89
N VAL A 314 -16.17 12.75 11.13
CA VAL A 314 -17.48 12.20 11.54
C VAL A 314 -17.54 10.66 11.52
N LEU A 315 -16.39 9.97 11.56
CA LEU A 315 -16.34 8.51 11.52
C LEU A 315 -17.01 7.82 12.70
N LYS A 316 -17.14 8.48 13.84
CA LYS A 316 -17.75 7.90 15.04
C LYS A 316 -19.15 7.30 14.81
N SER A 317 -19.88 7.86 13.82
CA SER A 317 -21.24 7.42 13.49
C SER A 317 -21.29 6.70 12.13
N PHE A 318 -20.12 6.29 11.60
CA PHE A 318 -20.02 5.66 10.30
C PHE A 318 -19.82 4.17 10.45
N ASP A 319 -20.50 3.36 9.61
CA ASP A 319 -20.38 1.91 9.57
C ASP A 319 -20.00 1.45 8.17
N LEU A 320 -19.11 0.46 8.10
CA LEU A 320 -18.64 -0.15 6.86
C LEU A 320 -19.09 -1.60 6.79
N ARG A 321 -19.65 -1.98 5.64
CA ARG A 321 -20.09 -3.34 5.38
C ARG A 321 -19.16 -4.02 4.38
N TRP A 322 -18.93 -5.28 4.62
CA TRP A 322 -18.02 -6.13 3.87
C TRP A 322 -18.73 -7.42 3.44
N TYR A 323 -18.35 -7.95 2.29
CA TYR A 323 -18.68 -9.32 1.92
C TYR A 323 -17.88 -10.29 2.80
N ASP A 324 -18.51 -11.39 3.18
CA ASP A 324 -17.84 -12.47 3.93
C ASP A 324 -16.87 -13.26 3.04
N ASP A 325 -17.08 -13.18 1.72
CA ASP A 325 -16.22 -13.81 0.72
C ASP A 325 -14.77 -13.37 0.84
N ALA A 326 -13.86 -14.26 0.44
CA ALA A 326 -12.45 -13.95 0.31
C ALA A 326 -12.15 -13.34 -1.07
N ALA A 327 -11.16 -12.46 -1.13
CA ALA A 327 -10.63 -11.96 -2.39
C ALA A 327 -9.12 -12.22 -2.47
N LEU A 328 -8.63 -12.47 -3.68
CA LEU A 328 -7.22 -12.70 -3.97
C LEU A 328 -6.83 -11.95 -5.23
N THR A 329 -5.61 -11.44 -5.26
CA THR A 329 -5.01 -10.81 -6.44
C THR A 329 -3.67 -11.45 -6.78
N VAL A 330 -3.46 -11.74 -8.06
CA VAL A 330 -2.18 -12.15 -8.63
C VAL A 330 -1.61 -11.00 -9.44
N VAL A 331 -0.42 -10.53 -9.07
CA VAL A 331 0.28 -9.49 -9.83
C VAL A 331 1.04 -10.13 -10.98
N MET A 332 0.79 -9.65 -12.19
CA MET A 332 1.61 -9.96 -13.36
C MET A 332 2.61 -8.83 -13.56
N ALA A 333 3.89 -9.17 -13.53
CA ALA A 333 5.00 -8.23 -13.63
C ALA A 333 5.81 -8.46 -14.93
N ALA A 334 6.48 -7.42 -15.41
CA ALA A 334 7.38 -7.52 -16.54
C ALA A 334 8.63 -8.33 -16.16
N LYS A 335 9.11 -9.20 -17.04
CA LYS A 335 10.36 -9.96 -16.84
C LYS A 335 11.51 -9.01 -16.54
N GLY A 336 12.25 -9.30 -15.48
CA GLY A 336 13.32 -8.47 -14.95
C GLY A 336 12.92 -7.65 -13.71
N TYR A 337 11.62 -7.40 -13.49
CA TYR A 337 11.14 -6.70 -12.29
C TYR A 337 11.55 -7.48 -10.99
N PRO A 338 12.01 -6.82 -9.89
CA PRO A 338 12.06 -5.37 -9.65
C PRO A 338 13.33 -4.66 -10.19
N GLY A 339 14.18 -5.35 -10.95
CA GLY A 339 15.30 -4.76 -11.69
C GLY A 339 14.86 -4.14 -13.02
N ASP A 340 15.76 -4.13 -14.00
CA ASP A 340 15.48 -3.59 -15.31
C ASP A 340 14.50 -4.46 -16.11
N TYR A 341 13.54 -3.84 -16.76
CA TYR A 341 12.51 -4.51 -17.54
C TYR A 341 12.19 -3.74 -18.84
N GLN A 342 11.72 -4.48 -19.83
CA GLN A 342 11.30 -3.92 -21.12
C GLN A 342 9.90 -3.32 -21.03
N LYS A 343 9.72 -2.14 -21.62
CA LYS A 343 8.42 -1.48 -21.83
C LYS A 343 7.97 -1.64 -23.29
N GLY A 344 6.68 -1.43 -23.52
CA GLY A 344 6.10 -1.39 -24.87
C GLY A 344 5.72 -2.75 -25.45
N THR A 345 5.90 -3.85 -24.73
CA THR A 345 5.38 -5.17 -25.15
C THR A 345 3.87 -5.22 -25.05
N VAL A 346 3.23 -5.96 -25.96
CA VAL A 346 1.77 -6.03 -26.09
C VAL A 346 1.20 -7.10 -25.14
N ILE A 347 0.07 -6.80 -24.51
CA ILE A 347 -0.68 -7.73 -23.70
C ILE A 347 -1.97 -8.09 -24.42
N GLU A 348 -2.23 -9.36 -24.62
CA GLU A 348 -3.41 -9.90 -25.29
C GLU A 348 -4.23 -10.78 -24.35
N GLY A 349 -5.49 -11.07 -24.72
CA GLY A 349 -6.35 -12.02 -23.99
C GLY A 349 -7.05 -11.43 -22.76
N LEU A 350 -6.97 -10.12 -22.51
CA LEU A 350 -7.60 -9.45 -21.36
C LEU A 350 -9.13 -9.63 -21.37
N ASP A 351 -9.78 -9.51 -22.53
CA ASP A 351 -11.23 -9.67 -22.65
C ASP A 351 -11.69 -11.09 -22.30
N GLU A 352 -10.92 -12.10 -22.71
CA GLU A 352 -11.21 -13.48 -22.36
C GLU A 352 -10.94 -13.79 -20.88
N ALA A 353 -9.92 -13.20 -20.31
CA ALA A 353 -9.62 -13.31 -18.89
C ALA A 353 -10.72 -12.65 -18.03
N ALA A 354 -11.23 -11.52 -18.44
CA ALA A 354 -12.30 -10.78 -17.74
C ALA A 354 -13.65 -11.53 -17.74
N LYS A 355 -13.86 -12.52 -18.64
CA LYS A 355 -15.07 -13.35 -18.66
C LYS A 355 -15.07 -14.47 -17.61
N VAL A 356 -13.97 -14.71 -16.92
CA VAL A 356 -13.95 -15.68 -15.82
C VAL A 356 -14.79 -15.14 -14.68
N GLU A 357 -15.71 -15.98 -14.18
CA GLU A 357 -16.66 -15.58 -13.13
C GLU A 357 -15.92 -15.12 -11.87
N GLY A 358 -16.39 -14.01 -11.28
CA GLY A 358 -15.82 -13.42 -10.06
C GLY A 358 -14.48 -12.71 -10.26
N VAL A 359 -14.01 -12.58 -11.50
CA VAL A 359 -12.73 -11.94 -11.81
C VAL A 359 -12.90 -10.47 -12.16
N GLN A 360 -11.99 -9.66 -11.62
CA GLN A 360 -11.77 -8.26 -11.97
C GLN A 360 -10.28 -8.04 -12.25
N ILE A 361 -9.94 -7.40 -13.36
CA ILE A 361 -8.57 -7.11 -13.73
C ILE A 361 -8.31 -5.62 -13.53
N PHE A 362 -7.40 -5.29 -12.61
CA PHE A 362 -6.94 -3.92 -12.43
C PHE A 362 -5.59 -3.70 -13.10
N HIS A 363 -5.50 -2.67 -13.93
CA HIS A 363 -4.27 -2.26 -14.58
C HIS A 363 -3.39 -1.45 -13.63
N ALA A 364 -2.09 -1.67 -13.71
CA ALA A 364 -1.06 -0.86 -13.08
C ALA A 364 -0.18 -0.23 -14.16
N GLY A 365 1.01 -0.75 -14.41
CA GLY A 365 1.92 -0.21 -15.40
C GLY A 365 1.50 -0.51 -16.84
N THR A 366 0.38 0.03 -17.29
CA THR A 366 -0.11 -0.11 -18.67
C THR A 366 -0.36 1.23 -19.33
N LYS A 367 -0.29 1.25 -20.67
CA LYS A 367 -0.77 2.37 -21.49
C LYS A 367 -1.53 1.85 -22.71
N ALA A 368 -2.50 2.61 -23.17
CA ALA A 368 -3.19 2.33 -24.44
C ALA A 368 -2.38 2.86 -25.63
N ASP A 369 -2.43 2.11 -26.75
CA ASP A 369 -1.91 2.51 -28.05
C ASP A 369 -2.90 2.05 -29.13
N GLY A 370 -3.88 2.88 -29.43
CA GLY A 370 -5.09 2.47 -30.15
C GLY A 370 -5.84 1.38 -29.36
N ASP A 371 -6.11 0.26 -30.01
CA ASP A 371 -6.79 -0.89 -29.39
C ASP A 371 -5.84 -1.83 -28.63
N ARG A 372 -4.54 -1.52 -28.61
CA ARG A 372 -3.53 -2.34 -27.94
C ARG A 372 -3.27 -1.86 -26.52
N ILE A 373 -3.07 -2.79 -25.62
CA ILE A 373 -2.58 -2.52 -24.25
C ILE A 373 -1.10 -2.85 -24.20
N LEU A 374 -0.30 -1.87 -23.85
CA LEU A 374 1.17 -1.97 -23.78
C LEU A 374 1.65 -1.87 -22.34
N VAL A 375 2.73 -2.59 -22.06
CA VAL A 375 3.48 -2.50 -20.79
C VAL A 375 4.15 -1.13 -20.67
N ASN A 376 3.98 -0.50 -19.50
CA ASN A 376 4.57 0.80 -19.18
C ASN A 376 5.16 0.86 -17.75
N GLY A 377 5.18 -0.25 -17.02
CA GLY A 377 5.70 -0.33 -15.64
C GLY A 377 6.18 -1.71 -15.28
N GLY A 378 6.72 -1.87 -14.08
CA GLY A 378 7.24 -3.16 -13.59
C GLY A 378 6.14 -4.12 -13.18
N ARG A 379 5.24 -3.71 -12.26
CA ARG A 379 3.97 -4.39 -11.99
C ARG A 379 2.96 -3.87 -13.00
N VAL A 380 2.29 -4.75 -13.71
CA VAL A 380 1.56 -4.38 -14.93
C VAL A 380 0.07 -4.63 -14.80
N LEU A 381 -0.32 -5.81 -14.33
CA LEU A 381 -1.71 -6.18 -14.10
C LEU A 381 -1.89 -6.79 -12.72
N ASN A 382 -3.10 -6.62 -12.18
CA ASN A 382 -3.57 -7.30 -10.97
C ASN A 382 -4.80 -8.11 -11.36
N VAL A 383 -4.65 -9.41 -11.45
CA VAL A 383 -5.75 -10.33 -11.77
C VAL A 383 -6.39 -10.74 -10.45
N CYS A 384 -7.53 -10.17 -10.16
CA CYS A 384 -8.23 -10.33 -8.90
C CYS A 384 -9.43 -11.25 -9.05
N ALA A 385 -9.75 -11.99 -8.00
CA ALA A 385 -10.98 -12.76 -7.94
C ALA A 385 -11.58 -12.74 -6.54
N ILE A 386 -12.91 -12.87 -6.46
CA ILE A 386 -13.66 -13.05 -5.23
C ILE A 386 -14.22 -14.48 -5.21
N GLY A 387 -14.25 -15.13 -4.05
CA GLY A 387 -14.76 -16.48 -3.89
C GLY A 387 -15.09 -16.76 -2.43
N ARG A 388 -15.86 -17.84 -2.17
CA ARG A 388 -16.27 -18.24 -0.81
C ARG A 388 -15.09 -18.61 0.10
N SER A 389 -13.94 -18.84 -0.49
CA SER A 389 -12.68 -19.12 0.20
C SER A 389 -11.49 -18.59 -0.61
N VAL A 390 -10.34 -18.45 0.06
CA VAL A 390 -9.08 -18.10 -0.62
C VAL A 390 -8.73 -19.10 -1.72
N ALA A 391 -9.01 -20.39 -1.50
CA ALA A 391 -8.77 -21.43 -2.51
C ALA A 391 -9.66 -21.27 -3.75
N GLU A 392 -10.92 -20.87 -3.59
CA GLU A 392 -11.81 -20.60 -4.71
C GLU A 392 -11.36 -19.34 -5.48
N ALA A 393 -11.10 -18.26 -4.79
CA ALA A 393 -10.58 -17.03 -5.38
C ALA A 393 -9.26 -17.26 -6.14
N GLN A 394 -8.36 -18.08 -5.56
CA GLN A 394 -7.11 -18.45 -6.21
C GLN A 394 -7.34 -19.18 -7.54
N ARG A 395 -8.21 -20.20 -7.56
CA ARG A 395 -8.51 -20.95 -8.79
C ARG A 395 -9.05 -20.05 -9.89
N GLN A 396 -9.97 -19.16 -9.55
CA GLN A 396 -10.56 -18.20 -10.51
C GLN A 396 -9.51 -17.20 -11.01
N ALA A 397 -8.69 -16.64 -10.14
CA ALA A 397 -7.63 -15.70 -10.52
C ALA A 397 -6.64 -16.37 -11.49
N TYR A 398 -6.15 -17.57 -11.19
CA TYR A 398 -5.22 -18.26 -12.10
C TYR A 398 -5.89 -18.75 -13.39
N ALA A 399 -7.16 -19.13 -13.36
CA ALA A 399 -7.90 -19.43 -14.59
C ALA A 399 -8.00 -18.22 -15.53
N ALA A 400 -8.04 -17.01 -14.99
CA ALA A 400 -7.98 -15.78 -15.77
C ALA A 400 -6.55 -15.44 -16.21
N VAL A 401 -5.55 -15.58 -15.32
CA VAL A 401 -4.12 -15.40 -15.66
C VAL A 401 -3.73 -16.27 -16.86
N ASP A 402 -4.19 -17.53 -16.89
CA ASP A 402 -3.85 -18.48 -17.96
C ASP A 402 -4.47 -18.13 -19.33
N LYS A 403 -5.42 -17.20 -19.38
CA LYS A 403 -5.99 -16.65 -20.63
C LYS A 403 -5.23 -15.44 -21.15
N ILE A 404 -4.41 -14.81 -20.33
CA ILE A 404 -3.62 -13.64 -20.71
C ILE A 404 -2.38 -14.10 -21.47
N ASN A 405 -2.26 -13.66 -22.72
CA ASN A 405 -1.10 -13.92 -23.55
C ASN A 405 -0.13 -12.76 -23.48
N TRP A 406 0.87 -12.90 -22.64
CA TRP A 406 1.96 -11.93 -22.50
C TRP A 406 3.27 -12.64 -22.16
N PRO A 407 4.04 -13.10 -23.18
CA PRO A 407 5.26 -13.88 -22.99
C PRO A 407 6.38 -13.17 -22.23
N ASP A 408 6.39 -11.84 -22.23
CA ASP A 408 7.38 -11.00 -21.53
C ASP A 408 6.99 -10.69 -20.07
N GLY A 409 5.92 -11.32 -19.58
CA GLY A 409 5.46 -11.23 -18.21
C GLY A 409 5.79 -12.46 -17.38
N PHE A 410 5.67 -12.32 -16.06
CA PHE A 410 5.67 -13.41 -15.11
C PHE A 410 4.76 -13.10 -13.92
N CYS A 411 4.35 -14.11 -13.20
CA CYS A 411 3.66 -13.99 -11.92
C CYS A 411 4.08 -15.13 -11.00
N ARG A 412 3.80 -14.98 -9.71
CA ARG A 412 3.91 -16.09 -8.76
C ARG A 412 2.71 -17.04 -8.93
N ARG A 413 2.94 -18.32 -8.72
CA ARG A 413 1.90 -19.37 -8.81
C ARG A 413 1.43 -19.87 -7.43
N ASP A 414 2.01 -19.36 -6.37
CA ASP A 414 1.76 -19.77 -4.98
C ASP A 414 1.02 -18.72 -4.13
N ILE A 415 0.42 -17.70 -4.76
CA ILE A 415 -0.34 -16.66 -4.03
C ILE A 415 -1.50 -17.29 -3.27
N GLY A 416 -1.57 -17.02 -1.96
CA GLY A 416 -2.61 -17.57 -1.08
C GLY A 416 -2.31 -18.94 -0.48
N ARG A 417 -1.18 -19.59 -0.82
CA ARG A 417 -0.84 -20.93 -0.36
C ARG A 417 -0.96 -21.09 1.16
N ARG A 418 -0.41 -20.16 1.94
CA ARG A 418 -0.43 -20.24 3.41
C ARG A 418 -1.86 -20.28 4.00
N ALA A 419 -2.77 -19.48 3.44
CA ALA A 419 -4.17 -19.47 3.86
C ALA A 419 -4.86 -20.80 3.50
N ILE A 420 -4.62 -21.31 2.28
CA ILE A 420 -5.20 -22.57 1.79
C ILE A 420 -4.73 -23.77 2.62
N GLU A 421 -3.44 -23.84 2.95
CA GLU A 421 -2.87 -24.92 3.81
C GLU A 421 -3.46 -24.90 5.22
N ARG A 422 -3.97 -23.76 5.69
CA ARG A 422 -4.71 -23.63 6.96
C ARG A 422 -6.17 -24.06 6.88
N GLY A 423 -6.69 -24.27 5.68
CA GLY A 423 -8.08 -24.63 5.45
C GLY A 423 -9.05 -23.44 5.45
N THR A 424 -8.57 -22.26 5.09
CA THR A 424 -9.36 -21.00 5.03
C THR A 424 -9.63 -20.55 3.58
#